data_098526a78d163aab1c981ce1c91a0b11
#
_entry.id   098526a78d163aab1c981ce1c91a0b11
#
_cell.length_a   1.000
_cell.length_b   1.000
_cell.length_c   1.000
_cell.angle_alpha   90.00
_cell.angle_beta   90.00
_cell.angle_gamma   90.00
#
_symmetry.space_group_name_H-M   'P 1'
#
loop_
_entity.id
_entity.type
_entity.pdbx_description
1 polymer ?
#
loop_
_entity_poly.entity_id
_entity_poly.type
_entity_poly.pdbx_seq_one_letter_code
_entity_poly.pdbx_strand_id
1 'polypeptide(L)'
;MTNAQLAVARTYISVGQEMGVPRAGQVIAIMMSLQESGLRVLANTNVPGSLSFPHEGVGRDHDSLGTAQQRPAAGWGTVQQLMDPTYNARAFYGGPNGPNRGSPRGLLDIPGWTSREKGQAAQAVQVSAFPELYARWEQDAEAIVRALAGTSPPSKCVEGELTTGLPTSADGLSQIRLEILRFTRQGLGGAYVWGGTAFKAWDCSGYVQWIYRQAGIELPRVEQWRVGTRINNPQPGDLVVQNPQGPDNWGHVGIYAGEGMMYSALNPSAGTLLHPVDWNPGAAYFDLLL
;
A
#
# COMPACT_ATOMS: atom_id res chain seq x y z
N MET A 1 -15.30 -2.66 6.29
CA MET A 1 -14.12 -1.81 6.09
C MET A 1 -14.14 -1.27 4.67
N THR A 2 -13.71 -0.02 4.46
CA THR A 2 -13.52 0.58 3.13
C THR A 2 -12.20 0.09 2.50
N ASN A 3 -12.02 0.30 1.19
CA ASN A 3 -10.76 -0.03 0.52
C ASN A 3 -9.56 0.73 1.11
N ALA A 4 -9.75 1.98 1.53
CA ALA A 4 -8.72 2.77 2.19
C ALA A 4 -8.31 2.15 3.54
N GLN A 5 -9.26 1.76 4.36
CA GLN A 5 -9.00 1.07 5.63
C GLN A 5 -8.29 -0.28 5.43
N LEU A 6 -8.67 -1.04 4.39
CA LEU A 6 -7.98 -2.28 4.02
C LEU A 6 -6.54 -2.03 3.58
N ALA A 7 -6.30 -0.95 2.83
CA ALA A 7 -4.94 -0.56 2.42
C ALA A 7 -4.07 -0.22 3.64
N VAL A 8 -4.59 0.54 4.60
CA VAL A 8 -3.90 0.84 5.86
C VAL A 8 -3.59 -0.44 6.63
N ALA A 9 -4.55 -1.36 6.78
CA ALA A 9 -4.34 -2.62 7.48
C ALA A 9 -3.23 -3.46 6.80
N ARG A 10 -3.26 -3.58 5.48
CA ARG A 10 -2.20 -4.26 4.70
C ARG A 10 -0.83 -3.61 4.91
N THR A 11 -0.76 -2.28 4.95
CA THR A 11 0.49 -1.55 5.20
C THR A 11 1.08 -1.95 6.56
N TYR A 12 0.28 -1.94 7.63
CA TYR A 12 0.75 -2.35 8.95
C TYR A 12 1.25 -3.79 8.98
N ILE A 13 0.52 -4.72 8.35
CA ILE A 13 0.91 -6.14 8.29
C ILE A 13 2.20 -6.30 7.48
N SER A 14 2.30 -5.70 6.30
CA SER A 14 3.47 -5.78 5.43
C SER A 14 4.72 -5.22 6.10
N VAL A 15 4.62 -4.02 6.69
CA VAL A 15 5.72 -3.41 7.45
C VAL A 15 6.12 -4.29 8.64
N GLY A 16 5.13 -4.86 9.35
CA GLY A 16 5.42 -5.80 10.44
C GLY A 16 6.20 -7.03 9.96
N GLN A 17 5.83 -7.59 8.82
CA GLN A 17 6.53 -8.72 8.20
C GLN A 17 7.96 -8.35 7.78
N GLU A 18 8.13 -7.21 7.10
CA GLU A 18 9.45 -6.69 6.71
C GLU A 18 10.39 -6.49 7.91
N MET A 19 9.84 -6.03 9.03
CA MET A 19 10.58 -5.79 10.28
C MET A 19 10.75 -7.06 11.13
N GLY A 20 10.25 -8.22 10.70
CA GLY A 20 10.31 -9.48 11.44
C GLY A 20 9.42 -9.49 12.70
N VAL A 21 8.38 -8.65 12.74
CA VAL A 21 7.43 -8.59 13.85
C VAL A 21 6.50 -9.80 13.80
N PRO A 22 6.43 -10.62 14.89
CA PRO A 22 5.55 -11.77 14.91
C PRO A 22 4.08 -11.37 14.82
N ARG A 23 3.22 -12.33 14.43
CA ARG A 23 1.79 -12.10 14.22
C ARG A 23 1.12 -11.36 15.39
N ALA A 24 1.48 -11.68 16.63
CA ALA A 24 0.92 -11.00 17.80
C ALA A 24 1.18 -9.48 17.76
N GLY A 25 2.38 -9.05 17.34
CA GLY A 25 2.70 -7.63 17.18
C GLY A 25 1.94 -6.97 16.04
N GLN A 26 1.68 -7.70 14.94
CA GLN A 26 0.84 -7.21 13.85
C GLN A 26 -0.61 -7.01 14.30
N VAL A 27 -1.15 -7.92 15.11
CA VAL A 27 -2.48 -7.78 15.72
C VAL A 27 -2.53 -6.54 16.62
N ILE A 28 -1.52 -6.34 17.48
CA ILE A 28 -1.42 -5.17 18.37
C ILE A 28 -1.42 -3.86 17.57
N ALA A 29 -0.71 -3.81 16.45
CA ALA A 29 -0.66 -2.63 15.60
C ALA A 29 -2.01 -2.31 14.93
N ILE A 30 -2.75 -3.33 14.49
CA ILE A 30 -4.10 -3.18 13.95
C ILE A 30 -5.07 -2.74 15.06
N MET A 31 -5.02 -3.34 16.26
CA MET A 31 -5.81 -2.89 17.43
C MET A 31 -5.58 -1.41 17.72
N MET A 32 -4.32 -0.99 17.74
CA MET A 32 -3.95 0.41 17.94
C MET A 32 -4.57 1.30 16.87
N SER A 33 -4.35 1.03 15.59
CA SER A 33 -4.84 1.87 14.51
C SER A 33 -6.38 1.88 14.40
N LEU A 34 -7.07 0.78 14.75
CA LEU A 34 -8.52 0.74 14.89
C LEU A 34 -9.00 1.71 15.98
N GLN A 35 -8.33 1.71 17.14
CA GLN A 35 -8.68 2.60 18.25
C GLN A 35 -8.40 4.06 17.94
N GLU A 36 -7.24 4.39 17.37
CA GLU A 36 -6.79 5.76 17.17
C GLU A 36 -7.52 6.47 16.02
N SER A 37 -7.73 5.78 14.92
CA SER A 37 -8.25 6.40 13.70
C SER A 37 -9.32 5.59 12.95
N GLY A 38 -9.59 4.37 13.40
CA GLY A 38 -10.41 3.42 12.64
C GLY A 38 -9.73 2.99 11.34
N LEU A 39 -8.41 2.79 11.34
CA LEU A 39 -7.61 2.50 10.15
C LEU A 39 -7.73 3.57 9.06
N ARG A 40 -7.76 4.85 9.42
CA ARG A 40 -7.85 5.98 8.50
C ARG A 40 -6.66 6.91 8.68
N VAL A 41 -6.19 7.52 7.61
CA VAL A 41 -5.26 8.65 7.71
C VAL A 41 -6.06 9.88 8.12
N LEU A 42 -5.82 10.40 9.32
CA LEU A 42 -6.47 11.60 9.80
C LEU A 42 -5.52 12.79 9.76
N ALA A 43 -5.93 13.87 9.08
CA ALA A 43 -5.35 15.20 9.21
C ALA A 43 -5.84 15.86 10.52
N ASN A 44 -5.33 17.04 10.84
CA ASN A 44 -5.72 17.74 12.07
C ASN A 44 -5.84 19.25 11.84
N THR A 45 -6.93 19.86 12.29
CA THR A 45 -7.16 21.31 12.14
C THR A 45 -6.13 22.15 12.91
N ASN A 46 -5.56 21.62 13.99
CA ASN A 46 -4.50 22.30 14.76
C ASN A 46 -3.14 22.23 14.06
N VAL A 47 -3.04 21.44 12.99
CA VAL A 47 -1.85 21.28 12.15
C VAL A 47 -2.24 21.54 10.69
N PRO A 48 -2.45 22.81 10.28
CA PRO A 48 -3.02 23.12 8.96
C PRO A 48 -2.25 22.53 7.78
N GLY A 49 -0.93 22.38 7.90
CA GLY A 49 -0.10 21.72 6.89
C GLY A 49 -0.47 20.25 6.63
N SER A 50 -1.14 19.57 7.57
CA SER A 50 -1.58 18.19 7.39
C SER A 50 -2.75 18.07 6.40
N LEU A 51 -3.56 19.12 6.24
CA LEU A 51 -4.72 19.14 5.35
C LEU A 51 -4.34 19.08 3.86
N SER A 52 -3.09 19.35 3.52
CA SER A 52 -2.59 19.25 2.14
C SER A 52 -2.20 17.82 1.73
N PHE A 53 -2.15 16.88 2.67
CA PHE A 53 -1.87 15.47 2.40
C PHE A 53 -3.17 14.69 2.19
N PRO A 54 -3.14 13.57 1.44
CA PRO A 54 -4.28 12.67 1.34
C PRO A 54 -4.73 12.18 2.72
N HIS A 55 -6.02 12.29 3.03
CA HIS A 55 -6.58 11.88 4.31
C HIS A 55 -8.07 11.47 4.15
N GLU A 56 -8.55 10.61 5.05
CA GLU A 56 -9.94 10.14 5.08
C GLU A 56 -10.77 10.77 6.22
N GLY A 57 -10.22 11.76 6.88
CA GLY A 57 -10.92 12.50 7.92
C GLY A 57 -10.01 13.53 8.60
N VAL A 58 -10.62 14.35 9.45
CA VAL A 58 -9.94 15.44 10.13
C VAL A 58 -10.21 15.36 11.64
N GLY A 59 -9.12 15.25 12.41
CA GLY A 59 -9.14 15.31 13.88
C GLY A 59 -8.95 16.72 14.43
N ARG A 60 -9.05 16.83 15.77
CA ARG A 60 -8.86 18.08 16.51
C ARG A 60 -8.09 17.87 17.82
N ASP A 61 -7.66 16.63 18.10
CA ASP A 61 -6.97 16.33 19.34
C ASP A 61 -5.49 16.72 19.21
N HIS A 62 -5.06 17.68 20.03
CA HIS A 62 -3.70 18.21 20.05
C HIS A 62 -3.15 18.41 18.63
N ASP A 63 -1.96 17.85 18.35
CA ASP A 63 -1.30 17.80 17.05
C ASP A 63 -1.24 16.36 16.50
N SER A 64 -2.18 15.49 16.88
CA SER A 64 -2.26 14.07 16.52
C SER A 64 -2.53 13.87 15.03
N LEU A 65 -1.75 13.02 14.35
CA LEU A 65 -1.80 12.83 12.89
C LEU A 65 -1.78 11.35 12.49
N GLY A 66 -2.30 11.09 11.29
CA GLY A 66 -2.18 9.83 10.59
C GLY A 66 -2.99 8.70 11.18
N THR A 67 -2.57 7.48 10.89
CA THR A 67 -3.29 6.24 11.24
C THR A 67 -3.07 5.81 12.70
N ALA A 68 -2.04 6.32 13.35
CA ALA A 68 -1.66 6.03 14.73
C ALA A 68 -1.87 7.21 15.67
N GLN A 69 -2.39 8.33 15.19
CA GLN A 69 -2.58 9.58 15.93
C GLN A 69 -1.33 10.01 16.72
N GLN A 70 -0.18 9.83 16.07
CA GLN A 70 1.13 10.20 16.60
C GLN A 70 1.36 11.71 16.47
N ARG A 71 2.11 12.28 17.41
CA ARG A 71 2.25 13.73 17.56
C ARG A 71 3.63 14.23 17.14
N PRO A 72 3.72 15.22 16.21
CA PRO A 72 4.99 15.89 15.88
C PRO A 72 5.67 16.46 17.11
N ALA A 73 4.93 17.16 17.98
CA ALA A 73 5.48 17.78 19.19
C ALA A 73 6.00 16.76 20.22
N ALA A 74 5.56 15.50 20.14
CA ALA A 74 6.05 14.42 20.97
C ALA A 74 7.24 13.64 20.35
N GLY A 75 7.77 14.13 19.23
CA GLY A 75 8.95 13.56 18.59
C GLY A 75 8.68 12.33 17.71
N TRP A 76 7.42 12.05 17.37
CA TRP A 76 7.08 10.89 16.54
C TRP A 76 7.48 11.04 15.06
N GLY A 77 7.68 12.26 14.58
CA GLY A 77 8.08 12.55 13.20
C GLY A 77 7.58 13.90 12.71
N THR A 78 7.92 14.25 11.48
CA THR A 78 7.40 15.44 10.81
C THR A 78 5.96 15.25 10.36
N VAL A 79 5.24 16.32 10.04
CA VAL A 79 3.86 16.26 9.51
C VAL A 79 3.80 15.35 8.30
N GLN A 80 4.70 15.50 7.33
CA GLN A 80 4.75 14.65 6.12
C GLN A 80 4.92 13.18 6.47
N GLN A 81 5.80 12.85 7.40
CA GLN A 81 6.03 11.48 7.85
C GLN A 81 4.81 10.88 8.53
N LEU A 82 4.16 11.63 9.41
CA LEU A 82 3.00 11.15 10.17
C LEU A 82 1.72 11.04 9.32
N MET A 83 1.68 11.67 8.14
CA MET A 83 0.60 11.48 7.16
C MET A 83 0.84 10.27 6.23
N ASP A 84 1.95 9.55 6.37
CA ASP A 84 2.25 8.32 5.65
C ASP A 84 1.99 7.08 6.54
N PRO A 85 1.03 6.20 6.18
CA PRO A 85 0.74 4.96 6.91
C PRO A 85 1.96 4.04 7.09
N THR A 86 2.88 4.01 6.11
CA THR A 86 4.10 3.20 6.18
C THR A 86 5.02 3.70 7.29
N TYR A 87 5.18 5.02 7.37
CA TYR A 87 5.94 5.62 8.46
C TYR A 87 5.28 5.39 9.82
N ASN A 88 3.94 5.59 9.94
CA ASN A 88 3.20 5.32 11.18
C ASN A 88 3.42 3.88 11.67
N ALA A 89 3.35 2.90 10.75
CA ALA A 89 3.58 1.50 11.09
C ALA A 89 5.01 1.28 11.60
N ARG A 90 6.04 1.77 10.88
CA ARG A 90 7.45 1.67 11.30
C ARG A 90 7.71 2.35 12.64
N ALA A 91 7.12 3.52 12.86
CA ALA A 91 7.25 4.27 14.10
C ALA A 91 6.57 3.54 15.27
N PHE A 92 5.37 2.97 15.06
CA PHE A 92 4.68 2.17 16.07
C PHE A 92 5.45 0.91 16.43
N TYR A 93 5.99 0.17 15.45
CA TYR A 93 6.82 -1.00 15.76
C TYR A 93 8.12 -0.63 16.44
N GLY A 94 8.78 0.45 16.04
CA GLY A 94 10.03 0.89 16.67
C GLY A 94 11.18 -0.11 16.50
N GLY A 95 11.93 -0.32 17.57
CA GLY A 95 13.08 -1.21 17.56
C GLY A 95 14.30 -0.61 16.83
N PRO A 96 15.40 -1.40 16.65
CA PRO A 96 16.65 -0.89 16.11
C PRO A 96 16.54 -0.36 14.66
N ASN A 97 15.57 -0.86 13.91
CA ASN A 97 15.29 -0.43 12.53
C ASN A 97 14.11 0.55 12.42
N GLY A 98 13.54 0.97 13.55
CA GLY A 98 12.47 1.96 13.60
C GLY A 98 12.98 3.39 13.44
N PRO A 99 12.17 4.32 12.89
CA PRO A 99 12.59 5.69 12.66
C PRO A 99 12.85 6.48 13.95
N ASN A 100 12.24 6.06 15.06
CA ASN A 100 12.29 6.74 16.37
C ASN A 100 13.59 6.48 17.11
N ARG A 101 14.35 5.43 16.75
CA ARG A 101 15.56 5.01 17.46
C ARG A 101 15.35 4.86 18.98
N GLY A 102 14.19 4.33 19.38
CA GLY A 102 13.79 4.12 20.76
C GLY A 102 13.27 5.34 21.52
N SER A 103 13.09 6.49 20.86
CA SER A 103 12.50 7.68 21.48
C SER A 103 11.69 8.52 20.45
N PRO A 104 10.36 8.49 20.51
CA PRO A 104 9.49 7.69 21.40
C PRO A 104 9.69 6.18 21.20
N ARG A 105 9.39 5.39 22.23
CA ARG A 105 9.50 3.92 22.17
C ARG A 105 8.38 3.32 21.33
N GLY A 106 8.73 2.49 20.35
CA GLY A 106 7.77 1.63 19.68
C GLY A 106 7.56 0.29 20.38
N LEU A 107 6.76 -0.59 19.80
CA LEU A 107 6.38 -1.88 20.39
C LEU A 107 7.59 -2.77 20.71
N LEU A 108 8.57 -2.84 19.78
CA LEU A 108 9.79 -3.64 19.96
C LEU A 108 10.74 -3.07 21.00
N ASP A 109 10.56 -1.81 21.40
CA ASP A 109 11.33 -1.14 22.45
C ASP A 109 10.72 -1.35 23.86
N ILE A 110 9.52 -1.94 23.95
CA ILE A 110 8.85 -2.20 25.22
C ILE A 110 9.33 -3.56 25.78
N PRO A 111 10.04 -3.58 26.94
CA PRO A 111 10.47 -4.82 27.53
C PRO A 111 9.30 -5.77 27.84
N GLY A 112 9.41 -7.02 27.40
CA GLY A 112 8.41 -8.06 27.69
C GLY A 112 7.06 -7.84 27.00
N TRP A 113 6.97 -7.09 25.93
CA TRP A 113 5.71 -6.82 25.21
C TRP A 113 5.00 -8.10 24.75
N THR A 114 5.77 -9.16 24.42
CA THR A 114 5.22 -10.46 23.99
C THR A 114 4.50 -11.24 25.10
N SER A 115 4.77 -10.90 26.36
CA SER A 115 4.15 -11.52 27.55
C SER A 115 3.04 -10.65 28.16
N ARG A 116 2.77 -9.48 27.56
CA ARG A 116 1.69 -8.59 27.98
C ARG A 116 0.39 -8.95 27.28
N GLU A 117 -0.75 -8.61 27.93
CA GLU A 117 -2.02 -8.50 27.21
C GLU A 117 -1.88 -7.54 26.04
N LYS A 118 -2.43 -7.88 24.87
CA LYS A 118 -2.23 -7.11 23.62
C LYS A 118 -2.65 -5.64 23.78
N GLY A 119 -3.78 -5.38 24.45
CA GLY A 119 -4.22 -4.02 24.76
C GLY A 119 -3.25 -3.24 25.61
N GLN A 120 -2.64 -3.89 26.61
CA GLN A 120 -1.61 -3.28 27.46
C GLN A 120 -0.30 -3.01 26.69
N ALA A 121 0.05 -3.86 25.73
CA ALA A 121 1.21 -3.63 24.88
C ALA A 121 0.99 -2.43 23.94
N ALA A 122 -0.20 -2.29 23.33
CA ALA A 122 -0.56 -1.11 22.54
C ALA A 122 -0.51 0.17 23.40
N GLN A 123 -1.08 0.10 24.60
CA GLN A 123 -1.06 1.20 25.57
C GLN A 123 0.36 1.65 25.95
N ALA A 124 1.27 0.69 26.14
CA ALA A 124 2.65 1.01 26.54
C ALA A 124 3.40 1.82 25.48
N VAL A 125 2.98 1.73 24.20
CA VAL A 125 3.52 2.54 23.08
C VAL A 125 2.84 3.91 23.02
N GLN A 126 1.49 3.91 23.01
CA GLN A 126 0.68 5.13 22.78
C GLN A 126 0.54 6.03 24.00
N VAL A 127 0.71 5.50 25.23
CA VAL A 127 0.55 6.23 26.50
C VAL A 127 -0.80 6.98 26.55
N SER A 128 -1.85 6.32 26.07
CA SER A 128 -3.21 6.88 26.01
C SER A 128 -3.82 7.06 27.40
N ALA A 129 -4.78 7.98 27.53
CA ALA A 129 -5.56 8.17 28.75
C ALA A 129 -6.54 7.00 29.04
N PHE A 130 -6.82 6.13 28.05
CA PHE A 130 -7.85 5.09 28.11
C PHE A 130 -7.30 3.73 27.66
N PRO A 131 -6.46 3.08 28.49
CA PRO A 131 -5.77 1.83 28.12
C PRO A 131 -6.70 0.66 27.79
N GLU A 132 -7.86 0.59 28.42
CA GLU A 132 -8.84 -0.49 28.25
C GLU A 132 -9.50 -0.48 26.87
N LEU A 133 -9.46 0.66 26.16
CA LEU A 133 -10.15 0.78 24.87
C LEU A 133 -9.47 0.02 23.72
N TYR A 134 -8.19 -0.34 23.86
CA TYR A 134 -7.50 -1.13 22.84
C TYR A 134 -7.96 -2.59 22.83
N ALA A 135 -8.21 -3.17 24.01
CA ALA A 135 -8.55 -4.60 24.14
C ALA A 135 -9.85 -4.98 23.40
N ARG A 136 -10.81 -4.07 23.28
CA ARG A 136 -12.08 -4.33 22.57
C ARG A 136 -11.88 -4.67 21.08
N TRP A 137 -10.78 -4.27 20.50
CA TRP A 137 -10.47 -4.47 19.07
C TRP A 137 -9.72 -5.77 18.79
N GLU A 138 -9.41 -6.59 19.79
CA GLU A 138 -8.57 -7.77 19.63
C GLU A 138 -9.16 -8.78 18.64
N GLN A 139 -10.45 -9.10 18.76
CA GLN A 139 -11.12 -10.04 17.86
C GLN A 139 -11.16 -9.54 16.42
N ASP A 140 -11.50 -8.27 16.24
CA ASP A 140 -11.53 -7.64 14.90
C ASP A 140 -10.13 -7.60 14.27
N ALA A 141 -9.12 -7.21 15.04
CA ALA A 141 -7.73 -7.17 14.59
C ALA A 141 -7.21 -8.57 14.22
N GLU A 142 -7.52 -9.60 15.01
CA GLU A 142 -7.17 -10.98 14.68
C GLU A 142 -7.84 -11.47 13.41
N ALA A 143 -9.11 -11.12 13.19
CA ALA A 143 -9.84 -11.45 11.97
C ALA A 143 -9.22 -10.75 10.75
N ILE A 144 -8.87 -9.46 10.87
CA ILE A 144 -8.21 -8.68 9.81
C ILE A 144 -6.84 -9.29 9.47
N VAL A 145 -6.00 -9.52 10.49
CA VAL A 145 -4.67 -10.11 10.28
C VAL A 145 -4.78 -11.52 9.69
N ARG A 146 -5.75 -12.32 10.11
CA ARG A 146 -6.00 -13.66 9.55
C ARG A 146 -6.41 -13.59 8.09
N ALA A 147 -7.33 -12.71 7.75
CA ALA A 147 -7.81 -12.53 6.37
C ALA A 147 -6.73 -11.99 5.43
N LEU A 148 -5.81 -11.15 5.96
CA LEU A 148 -4.78 -10.50 5.17
C LEU A 148 -3.41 -11.21 5.25
N ALA A 149 -3.15 -12.06 6.25
CA ALA A 149 -1.89 -12.79 6.42
C ALA A 149 -1.63 -13.87 5.35
N GLY A 150 -2.68 -14.30 4.62
CA GLY A 150 -2.54 -15.16 3.44
C GLY A 150 -2.02 -14.43 2.19
N THR A 151 -1.81 -13.13 2.29
CA THR A 151 -1.29 -12.26 1.22
C THR A 151 0.11 -11.72 1.57
N SER A 152 0.96 -12.54 2.18
CA SER A 152 2.31 -12.12 2.61
C SER A 152 3.23 -11.82 1.42
N PRO A 153 3.96 -10.70 1.43
CA PRO A 153 5.13 -10.53 0.57
C PRO A 153 6.27 -11.46 1.04
N PRO A 154 7.12 -11.96 0.14
CA PRO A 154 8.19 -12.89 0.47
C PRO A 154 9.27 -12.24 1.31
N SER A 155 9.75 -12.99 2.32
CA SER A 155 10.85 -12.61 3.19
C SER A 155 12.21 -12.83 2.51
N LYS A 156 13.07 -11.81 2.63
CA LYS A 156 14.54 -11.79 2.56
C LYS A 156 15.24 -12.36 1.31
N CYS A 157 15.99 -11.48 0.67
CA CYS A 157 17.14 -11.78 -0.17
C CYS A 157 18.17 -12.63 0.60
N VAL A 158 18.44 -13.83 0.09
CA VAL A 158 19.70 -14.54 0.30
C VAL A 158 20.48 -14.40 -1.01
N GLU A 159 21.66 -13.78 -0.94
CA GLU A 159 22.61 -13.80 -2.04
C GLU A 159 23.08 -15.24 -2.26
N GLY A 160 22.90 -15.75 -3.47
CA GLY A 160 23.38 -17.05 -3.87
C GLY A 160 22.88 -17.48 -5.25
N GLU A 161 23.77 -17.42 -6.21
CA GLU A 161 23.82 -18.11 -7.51
C GLU A 161 22.63 -18.03 -8.48
N LEU A 162 22.94 -17.48 -9.64
CA LEU A 162 22.17 -17.56 -10.88
C LEU A 162 21.93 -19.02 -11.29
N THR A 163 20.72 -19.51 -11.09
CA THR A 163 20.20 -20.63 -11.87
C THR A 163 18.91 -20.20 -12.56
N THR A 164 18.83 -20.52 -13.83
CA THR A 164 17.77 -20.21 -14.78
C THR A 164 16.43 -20.85 -14.36
N GLY A 165 15.64 -20.06 -13.62
CA GLY A 165 14.26 -20.36 -13.21
C GLY A 165 13.78 -19.26 -12.27
N LEU A 166 12.90 -18.37 -12.76
CA LEU A 166 12.31 -17.30 -11.95
C LEU A 166 11.52 -17.95 -10.78
N PRO A 167 11.82 -17.60 -9.50
CA PRO A 167 11.05 -18.10 -8.36
C PRO A 167 9.61 -17.57 -8.44
N THR A 168 8.63 -18.47 -8.36
CA THR A 168 7.22 -18.13 -8.20
C THR A 168 6.90 -17.92 -6.71
N SER A 169 6.06 -16.92 -6.40
CA SER A 169 5.52 -16.73 -5.04
C SER A 169 4.51 -17.82 -4.67
N ALA A 170 4.08 -17.85 -3.41
CA ALA A 170 3.04 -18.77 -2.94
C ALA A 170 1.71 -18.67 -3.73
N ASP A 171 1.48 -17.54 -4.43
CA ASP A 171 0.31 -17.30 -5.28
C ASP A 171 0.56 -17.63 -6.77
N GLY A 172 1.71 -18.24 -7.11
CA GLY A 172 2.07 -18.60 -8.49
C GLY A 172 2.51 -17.44 -9.39
N LEU A 173 2.64 -16.23 -8.87
CA LEU A 173 3.13 -15.07 -9.63
C LEU A 173 4.66 -15.00 -9.61
N SER A 174 5.26 -14.64 -10.74
CA SER A 174 6.70 -14.39 -10.82
C SER A 174 7.09 -13.13 -10.04
N GLN A 175 8.36 -13.07 -9.60
CA GLN A 175 8.88 -11.93 -8.85
C GLN A 175 8.69 -10.60 -9.60
N ILE A 176 8.87 -10.59 -10.92
CA ILE A 176 8.70 -9.40 -11.74
C ILE A 176 7.25 -8.90 -11.75
N ARG A 177 6.24 -9.79 -11.74
CA ARG A 177 4.82 -9.41 -11.63
C ARG A 177 4.52 -8.77 -10.29
N LEU A 178 5.11 -9.27 -9.21
CA LEU A 178 4.97 -8.68 -7.87
C LEU A 178 5.57 -7.26 -7.82
N GLU A 179 6.71 -7.04 -8.47
CA GLU A 179 7.33 -5.71 -8.58
C GLU A 179 6.45 -4.75 -9.40
N ILE A 180 5.92 -5.19 -10.55
CA ILE A 180 4.96 -4.41 -11.34
C ILE A 180 3.78 -3.99 -10.47
N LEU A 181 3.14 -4.92 -9.75
CA LEU A 181 2.00 -4.63 -8.88
C LEU A 181 2.37 -3.72 -7.70
N ARG A 182 3.58 -3.83 -7.18
CA ARG A 182 4.09 -2.92 -6.15
C ARG A 182 4.16 -1.48 -6.65
N PHE A 183 4.78 -1.25 -7.80
CA PHE A 183 4.88 0.08 -8.40
C PHE A 183 3.53 0.62 -8.86
N THR A 184 2.65 -0.24 -9.37
CA THR A 184 1.27 0.09 -9.72
C THR A 184 0.54 0.74 -8.53
N ARG A 185 0.63 0.14 -7.35
CA ARG A 185 -0.01 0.66 -6.12
C ARG A 185 0.58 1.99 -5.65
N GLN A 186 1.88 2.23 -5.87
CA GLN A 186 2.52 3.51 -5.54
C GLN A 186 1.95 4.68 -6.36
N GLY A 187 1.48 4.39 -7.58
CA GLY A 187 0.89 5.39 -8.46
C GLY A 187 -0.54 5.80 -8.12
N LEU A 188 -1.22 5.09 -7.23
CA LEU A 188 -2.60 5.41 -6.85
C LEU A 188 -2.75 6.84 -6.32
N GLY A 189 -3.86 7.49 -6.69
CA GLY A 189 -4.13 8.88 -6.37
C GLY A 189 -3.32 9.88 -7.21
N GLY A 190 -2.57 9.43 -8.22
CA GLY A 190 -1.89 10.30 -9.17
C GLY A 190 -2.88 11.08 -10.03
N ALA A 191 -2.54 12.33 -10.36
CA ALA A 191 -3.34 13.17 -11.26
C ALA A 191 -3.22 12.67 -12.70
N TYR A 192 -4.33 12.72 -13.43
CA TYR A 192 -4.32 12.51 -14.87
C TYR A 192 -3.86 13.78 -15.58
N VAL A 193 -2.74 13.70 -16.30
CA VAL A 193 -2.19 14.78 -17.11
C VAL A 193 -1.95 14.25 -18.52
N TRP A 194 -2.68 14.77 -19.49
CA TRP A 194 -2.53 14.36 -20.90
C TRP A 194 -1.09 14.56 -21.38
N GLY A 195 -0.48 13.49 -21.91
CA GLY A 195 0.92 13.50 -22.34
C GLY A 195 1.93 13.40 -21.19
N GLY A 196 1.47 13.39 -19.94
CA GLY A 196 2.33 13.34 -18.75
C GLY A 196 3.04 11.99 -18.57
N THR A 197 4.25 12.04 -17.99
CA THR A 197 5.09 10.87 -17.67
C THR A 197 5.76 10.97 -16.30
N ALA A 198 5.56 12.11 -15.61
CA ALA A 198 6.14 12.32 -14.28
C ALA A 198 5.37 11.50 -13.22
N PHE A 199 6.07 11.14 -12.14
CA PHE A 199 5.46 10.42 -11.03
C PHE A 199 4.22 11.14 -10.50
N LYS A 200 3.07 10.43 -10.50
CA LYS A 200 1.74 10.94 -10.11
C LYS A 200 1.20 12.12 -10.94
N ALA A 201 1.79 12.37 -12.12
CA ALA A 201 1.31 13.36 -13.08
C ALA A 201 1.47 12.81 -14.52
N TRP A 202 0.59 11.93 -14.91
CA TRP A 202 0.66 11.12 -16.12
C TRP A 202 -0.70 10.89 -16.78
N ASP A 203 -0.70 10.48 -18.04
CA ASP A 203 -1.85 9.84 -18.67
C ASP A 203 -1.79 8.31 -18.51
N CYS A 204 -2.74 7.57 -19.10
CA CYS A 204 -2.84 6.12 -18.96
C CYS A 204 -1.55 5.40 -19.40
N SER A 205 -0.99 5.73 -20.54
CA SER A 205 0.23 5.11 -21.05
C SER A 205 1.50 5.61 -20.35
N GLY A 206 1.52 6.85 -19.87
CA GLY A 206 2.61 7.36 -19.03
C GLY A 206 2.68 6.66 -17.68
N TYR A 207 1.55 6.35 -17.08
CA TYR A 207 1.45 5.54 -15.86
C TYR A 207 2.02 4.13 -16.07
N VAL A 208 1.56 3.43 -17.11
CA VAL A 208 2.07 2.10 -17.46
C VAL A 208 3.57 2.12 -17.75
N GLN A 209 4.04 3.08 -18.56
CA GLN A 209 5.46 3.22 -18.88
C GLN A 209 6.31 3.41 -17.62
N TRP A 210 5.85 4.26 -16.69
CA TRP A 210 6.55 4.51 -15.44
C TRP A 210 6.66 3.23 -14.60
N ILE A 211 5.58 2.46 -14.45
CA ILE A 211 5.54 1.22 -13.66
C ILE A 211 6.54 0.19 -14.20
N TYR A 212 6.45 -0.11 -15.49
CA TYR A 212 7.31 -1.14 -16.08
C TYR A 212 8.78 -0.73 -16.07
N ARG A 213 9.09 0.57 -16.26
CA ARG A 213 10.45 1.09 -16.09
C ARG A 213 10.99 0.88 -14.68
N GLN A 214 10.18 1.09 -13.64
CA GLN A 214 10.61 0.81 -12.26
C GLN A 214 10.88 -0.69 -12.03
N ALA A 215 10.21 -1.55 -12.76
CA ALA A 215 10.44 -3.00 -12.76
C ALA A 215 11.57 -3.45 -13.72
N GLY A 216 12.31 -2.50 -14.33
CA GLY A 216 13.43 -2.79 -15.23
C GLY A 216 13.03 -3.11 -16.67
N ILE A 217 11.78 -2.82 -17.08
CA ILE A 217 11.27 -3.10 -18.43
C ILE A 217 10.99 -1.78 -19.14
N GLU A 218 11.70 -1.53 -20.24
CA GLU A 218 11.47 -0.34 -21.05
C GLU A 218 10.33 -0.58 -22.05
N LEU A 219 9.31 0.30 -22.01
CA LEU A 219 8.16 0.26 -22.91
C LEU A 219 8.13 1.51 -23.79
N PRO A 220 7.56 1.43 -25.01
CA PRO A 220 7.26 2.60 -25.80
C PRO A 220 6.31 3.54 -25.04
N ARG A 221 6.32 4.84 -25.42
CA ARG A 221 5.49 5.86 -24.75
C ARG A 221 3.99 5.60 -24.89
N VAL A 222 3.59 5.09 -26.03
CA VAL A 222 2.21 4.74 -26.39
C VAL A 222 2.17 3.37 -27.07
N GLU A 223 0.99 2.82 -27.26
CA GLU A 223 0.77 1.54 -27.97
C GLU A 223 1.60 0.37 -27.38
N GLN A 224 1.75 0.34 -26.06
CA GLN A 224 2.60 -0.62 -25.35
C GLN A 224 2.22 -2.08 -25.58
N TRP A 225 0.99 -2.35 -25.96
CA TRP A 225 0.52 -3.70 -26.32
C TRP A 225 1.24 -4.28 -27.55
N ARG A 226 1.83 -3.44 -28.43
CA ARG A 226 2.53 -3.90 -29.62
C ARG A 226 3.81 -4.69 -29.35
N VAL A 227 4.37 -4.53 -28.16
CA VAL A 227 5.58 -5.28 -27.74
C VAL A 227 5.23 -6.47 -26.84
N GLY A 228 3.94 -6.74 -26.62
CA GLY A 228 3.45 -7.85 -25.81
C GLY A 228 2.77 -8.95 -26.63
N THR A 229 2.53 -10.08 -25.99
CA THR A 229 1.78 -11.20 -26.54
C THR A 229 0.32 -11.12 -26.07
N ARG A 230 -0.64 -11.12 -27.01
CA ARG A 230 -2.06 -11.14 -26.68
C ARG A 230 -2.44 -12.46 -26.01
N ILE A 231 -3.19 -12.37 -24.91
CA ILE A 231 -3.57 -13.51 -24.09
C ILE A 231 -5.07 -13.49 -23.74
N ASN A 232 -5.64 -14.66 -23.43
CA ASN A 232 -7.03 -14.81 -23.02
C ASN A 232 -7.21 -15.14 -21.53
N ASN A 233 -6.11 -15.46 -20.84
CA ASN A 233 -6.13 -15.77 -19.40
C ASN A 233 -5.13 -14.85 -18.68
N PRO A 234 -5.51 -13.59 -18.39
CA PRO A 234 -4.62 -12.62 -17.81
C PRO A 234 -4.27 -12.94 -16.35
N GLN A 235 -3.03 -12.66 -16.00
CA GLN A 235 -2.55 -12.70 -14.62
C GLN A 235 -2.37 -11.26 -14.08
N PRO A 236 -2.47 -11.04 -12.77
CA PRO A 236 -2.14 -9.75 -12.19
C PRO A 236 -0.75 -9.26 -12.64
N GLY A 237 -0.68 -8.02 -13.07
CA GLY A 237 0.52 -7.44 -13.67
C GLY A 237 0.53 -7.40 -15.20
N ASP A 238 -0.40 -8.08 -15.89
CA ASP A 238 -0.55 -7.98 -17.34
C ASP A 238 -1.15 -6.62 -17.76
N LEU A 239 -0.92 -6.28 -19.01
CA LEU A 239 -1.50 -5.09 -19.62
C LEU A 239 -2.98 -5.32 -19.96
N VAL A 240 -3.82 -4.33 -19.63
CA VAL A 240 -5.22 -4.25 -20.08
C VAL A 240 -5.34 -3.07 -21.03
N VAL A 241 -5.94 -3.30 -22.19
CA VAL A 241 -6.30 -2.23 -23.14
C VAL A 241 -7.81 -2.18 -23.33
N GLN A 242 -8.36 -0.98 -23.56
CA GLN A 242 -9.79 -0.72 -23.63
C GLN A 242 -10.11 0.37 -24.67
N ASN A 243 -11.39 0.59 -24.94
CA ASN A 243 -11.86 1.58 -25.91
C ASN A 243 -11.28 1.33 -27.32
N PRO A 244 -11.65 0.21 -27.98
CA PRO A 244 -11.10 -0.15 -29.29
C PRO A 244 -11.35 0.95 -30.34
N GLN A 245 -10.32 1.32 -31.07
CA GLN A 245 -10.33 2.32 -32.13
C GLN A 245 -9.99 1.71 -33.50
N GLY A 246 -10.11 0.40 -33.63
CA GLY A 246 -9.79 -0.39 -34.81
C GLY A 246 -9.38 -1.81 -34.43
N PRO A 247 -9.00 -2.66 -35.38
CA PRO A 247 -8.71 -4.08 -35.14
C PRO A 247 -7.62 -4.33 -34.11
N ASP A 248 -6.55 -3.51 -34.08
CA ASP A 248 -5.40 -3.65 -33.20
C ASP A 248 -4.98 -2.30 -32.58
N ASN A 249 -5.97 -1.48 -32.25
CA ASN A 249 -5.75 -0.18 -31.64
C ASN A 249 -6.77 0.10 -30.54
N TRP A 250 -6.30 0.70 -29.44
CA TRP A 250 -7.10 1.01 -28.24
C TRP A 250 -6.81 2.42 -27.72
N GLY A 251 -7.84 3.03 -27.14
CA GLY A 251 -7.79 4.41 -26.63
C GLY A 251 -7.41 4.49 -25.14
N HIS A 252 -7.29 3.37 -24.43
CA HIS A 252 -6.98 3.35 -23.01
C HIS A 252 -6.15 2.12 -22.63
N VAL A 253 -5.30 2.27 -21.59
CA VAL A 253 -4.42 1.22 -21.12
C VAL A 253 -4.24 1.28 -19.60
N GLY A 254 -4.06 0.12 -18.97
CA GLY A 254 -3.77 -0.04 -17.54
C GLY A 254 -3.17 -1.40 -17.22
N ILE A 255 -3.09 -1.71 -15.95
CA ILE A 255 -2.51 -2.95 -15.40
C ILE A 255 -3.61 -3.81 -14.81
N TYR A 256 -3.71 -5.07 -15.23
CA TYR A 256 -4.66 -6.02 -14.65
C TYR A 256 -4.31 -6.33 -13.19
N ALA A 257 -5.33 -6.27 -12.33
CA ALA A 257 -5.18 -6.49 -10.90
C ALA A 257 -5.64 -7.88 -10.44
N GLY A 258 -6.27 -8.64 -11.34
CA GLY A 258 -7.00 -9.86 -11.00
C GLY A 258 -8.50 -9.60 -10.78
N GLU A 259 -9.30 -10.67 -10.77
CA GLU A 259 -10.73 -10.64 -10.44
C GLU A 259 -11.56 -9.59 -11.20
N GLY A 260 -11.24 -9.37 -12.47
CA GLY A 260 -11.93 -8.38 -13.32
C GLY A 260 -11.63 -6.92 -12.98
N MET A 261 -10.60 -6.66 -12.19
CA MET A 261 -10.17 -5.31 -11.78
C MET A 261 -8.90 -4.88 -12.53
N MET A 262 -8.71 -3.58 -12.67
CA MET A 262 -7.50 -2.98 -13.24
C MET A 262 -7.12 -1.68 -12.55
N TYR A 263 -5.84 -1.34 -12.62
CA TYR A 263 -5.31 -0.04 -12.26
C TYR A 263 -5.07 0.80 -13.52
N SER A 264 -5.58 2.02 -13.56
CA SER A 264 -5.26 2.94 -14.64
C SER A 264 -5.29 4.41 -14.19
N ALA A 265 -4.58 5.27 -14.91
CA ALA A 265 -4.86 6.70 -14.91
C ALA A 265 -6.06 6.93 -15.84
N LEU A 266 -7.26 7.03 -15.26
CA LEU A 266 -8.53 6.89 -15.99
C LEU A 266 -8.90 8.14 -16.80
N ASN A 267 -8.99 9.26 -16.12
CA ASN A 267 -9.33 10.55 -16.73
C ASN A 267 -9.03 11.71 -15.75
N PRO A 268 -9.13 12.99 -16.18
CA PRO A 268 -8.80 14.14 -15.33
C PRO A 268 -9.62 14.26 -14.02
N SER A 269 -10.85 13.78 -14.00
CA SER A 269 -11.72 13.86 -12.81
C SER A 269 -11.48 12.74 -11.82
N ALA A 270 -11.07 11.56 -12.28
CA ALA A 270 -10.87 10.36 -11.45
C ALA A 270 -9.41 10.15 -11.04
N GLY A 271 -8.46 10.63 -11.86
CA GLY A 271 -7.04 10.38 -11.62
C GLY A 271 -6.66 8.91 -11.81
N THR A 272 -5.71 8.46 -10.99
CA THR A 272 -5.18 7.07 -11.02
C THR A 272 -5.80 6.25 -9.90
N LEU A 273 -6.50 5.16 -10.25
CA LEU A 273 -7.26 4.35 -9.30
C LEU A 273 -7.35 2.88 -9.71
N LEU A 274 -7.81 2.05 -8.77
CA LEU A 274 -8.27 0.68 -9.04
C LEU A 274 -9.76 0.72 -9.36
N HIS A 275 -10.16 0.10 -10.48
CA HIS A 275 -11.55 0.06 -10.94
C HIS A 275 -11.85 -1.23 -11.71
N PRO A 276 -13.15 -1.58 -11.89
CA PRO A 276 -13.54 -2.68 -12.75
C PRO A 276 -13.10 -2.51 -14.20
N VAL A 277 -12.70 -3.61 -14.84
CA VAL A 277 -12.31 -3.62 -16.26
C VAL A 277 -13.51 -3.26 -17.17
N ASP A 278 -14.72 -3.59 -16.77
CA ASP A 278 -15.94 -3.34 -17.55
C ASP A 278 -16.43 -1.89 -17.52
N TRP A 279 -15.78 -0.98 -16.80
CA TRP A 279 -16.10 0.46 -16.86
C TRP A 279 -15.89 1.06 -18.25
N ASN A 280 -14.98 0.48 -19.03
CA ASN A 280 -14.76 0.85 -20.43
C ASN A 280 -14.92 -0.39 -21.32
N PRO A 281 -15.46 -0.22 -22.56
CA PRO A 281 -15.73 -1.35 -23.43
C PRO A 281 -14.48 -1.94 -24.09
N GLY A 282 -14.60 -3.20 -24.54
CA GLY A 282 -13.69 -3.84 -25.49
C GLY A 282 -12.31 -4.15 -24.90
N ALA A 283 -12.27 -4.73 -23.68
CA ALA A 283 -11.02 -5.11 -23.04
C ALA A 283 -10.28 -6.22 -23.83
N ALA A 284 -8.98 -6.05 -23.97
CA ALA A 284 -8.03 -7.08 -24.38
C ALA A 284 -6.82 -7.09 -23.47
N TYR A 285 -6.11 -8.21 -23.40
CA TYR A 285 -5.02 -8.42 -22.44
C TYR A 285 -3.74 -8.81 -23.17
N PHE A 286 -2.60 -8.33 -22.65
CA PHE A 286 -1.29 -8.61 -23.20
C PHE A 286 -0.29 -8.90 -22.09
N ASP A 287 0.45 -10.01 -22.26
CA ASP A 287 1.62 -10.31 -21.45
C ASP A 287 2.85 -9.63 -22.06
N LEU A 288 3.55 -8.84 -21.27
CA LEU A 288 4.79 -8.13 -21.65
C LEU A 288 6.04 -8.82 -21.09
N LEU A 289 5.89 -10.00 -20.47
CA LEU A 289 6.95 -10.72 -19.76
C LEU A 289 7.35 -12.03 -20.47
N LEU A 290 6.63 -12.42 -21.52
CA LEU A 290 6.89 -13.61 -22.32
C LEU A 290 7.97 -13.39 -23.37
#